data_9f8155199d1fef7e602415c2ed8f27f1
#
_entry.id   9f8155199d1fef7e602415c2ed8f27f1
#
_cell.length_a   1.000
_cell.length_b   1.000
_cell.length_c   1.000
_cell.angle_alpha   90.00
_cell.angle_beta   90.00
_cell.angle_gamma   90.00
#
_symmetry.space_group_name_H-M   'P 1'
#
loop_
_entity.id
_entity.type
_entity.pdbx_description
1 polymer ?
#
loop_
_entity_poly.entity_id
_entity_poly.type
_entity_poly.pdbx_seq_one_letter_code
_entity_poly.pdbx_strand_id
1 'polypeptide(L)'
;MERKEEGETAKMDRNPGAPPLYAQLEQILKQQIECGTYKKGDFLPTQKELMEKYELSRVTVRQAMTNLVQSGYARARRGIGTDVVYEKVEEQMEGVISFTEEMKKHHIEMQTTYCKMELISPGETVARSLQIPLTEPCYCLKRVRNAVGKPMVYTITYLKKICELPTEPEPYMESLYQYLREEHGIYIESGRDTLEAALPSEEVQKALKIDAQMPIFIRTRQTFRKGGEVFEYSICYYPGNRYKYTVEL
;
A
#
# COMPACT_ATOMS: atom_id res chain seq x y z
N MET A 1 18.00 -32.33 -2.11
CA MET A 1 17.12 -31.93 -3.25
C MET A 1 15.71 -32.35 -2.88
N GLU A 2 15.06 -31.55 -2.06
CA GLU A 2 13.69 -31.80 -1.57
C GLU A 2 12.69 -31.25 -2.60
N ARG A 3 11.80 -32.15 -3.06
CA ARG A 3 10.65 -31.76 -3.90
C ARG A 3 9.72 -30.92 -3.05
N LYS A 4 9.56 -29.64 -3.40
CA LYS A 4 8.48 -28.80 -2.87
C LYS A 4 7.15 -29.46 -3.27
N GLU A 5 6.28 -29.66 -2.29
CA GLU A 5 4.92 -30.19 -2.44
C GLU A 5 4.16 -29.43 -3.53
N GLU A 6 3.58 -30.18 -4.46
CA GLU A 6 2.74 -29.67 -5.54
C GLU A 6 1.42 -29.15 -4.93
N GLY A 7 1.35 -27.84 -4.70
CA GLY A 7 0.08 -27.17 -4.41
C GLY A 7 -0.90 -27.41 -5.55
N GLU A 8 -2.15 -27.66 -5.21
CA GLU A 8 -3.27 -27.94 -6.09
C GLU A 8 -3.28 -26.97 -7.28
N THR A 9 -3.16 -27.52 -8.50
CA THR A 9 -3.07 -26.73 -9.73
C THR A 9 -4.42 -26.02 -9.96
N ALA A 10 -4.47 -24.71 -9.78
CA ALA A 10 -5.66 -23.92 -10.08
C ALA A 10 -6.12 -24.20 -11.52
N LYS A 11 -7.34 -24.73 -11.67
CA LYS A 11 -7.89 -25.06 -12.99
C LYS A 11 -8.26 -23.77 -13.75
N MET A 12 -7.88 -23.73 -15.03
CA MET A 12 -8.29 -22.64 -15.92
C MET A 12 -9.79 -22.73 -16.23
N ASP A 13 -10.51 -21.63 -16.03
CA ASP A 13 -11.92 -21.55 -16.43
C ASP A 13 -12.01 -21.22 -17.93
N ARG A 14 -12.63 -22.15 -18.69
CA ARG A 14 -12.80 -22.04 -20.15
C ARG A 14 -14.27 -21.84 -20.55
N ASN A 15 -15.16 -21.57 -19.58
CA ASN A 15 -16.57 -21.36 -19.84
C ASN A 15 -16.84 -20.05 -20.59
N PRO A 16 -17.91 -19.96 -21.37
CA PRO A 16 -18.35 -18.69 -21.98
C PRO A 16 -18.57 -17.63 -20.89
N GLY A 17 -17.91 -16.46 -21.05
CA GLY A 17 -17.97 -15.36 -20.08
C GLY A 17 -16.85 -15.36 -19.03
N ALA A 18 -16.02 -16.39 -18.93
CA ALA A 18 -14.83 -16.38 -18.09
C ALA A 18 -13.79 -15.35 -18.59
N PRO A 19 -12.97 -14.80 -17.70
CA PRO A 19 -11.87 -13.91 -18.09
C PRO A 19 -10.92 -14.61 -19.09
N PRO A 20 -10.27 -13.85 -19.99
CA PRO A 20 -9.30 -14.42 -20.93
C PRO A 20 -8.23 -15.27 -20.24
N LEU A 21 -7.84 -16.38 -20.83
CA LEU A 21 -6.90 -17.34 -20.22
C LEU A 21 -5.55 -16.71 -19.84
N TYR A 22 -5.07 -15.70 -20.58
CA TYR A 22 -3.86 -14.99 -20.20
C TYR A 22 -4.06 -14.18 -18.90
N ALA A 23 -5.24 -13.61 -18.69
CA ALA A 23 -5.55 -12.85 -17.49
C ALA A 23 -5.69 -13.77 -16.27
N GLN A 24 -6.25 -14.96 -16.45
CA GLN A 24 -6.32 -15.97 -15.41
C GLN A 24 -4.92 -16.45 -15.00
N LEU A 25 -4.04 -16.76 -15.96
CA LEU A 25 -2.65 -17.15 -15.68
C LEU A 25 -1.87 -16.02 -14.99
N GLU A 26 -2.03 -14.79 -15.44
CA GLU A 26 -1.44 -13.62 -14.80
C GLU A 26 -1.88 -13.53 -13.32
N GLN A 27 -3.18 -13.69 -13.05
CA GLN A 27 -3.73 -13.63 -11.69
C GLN A 27 -3.19 -14.77 -10.81
N ILE A 28 -3.11 -15.99 -11.33
CA ILE A 28 -2.55 -17.13 -10.60
C ILE A 28 -1.08 -16.87 -10.23
N LEU A 29 -0.27 -16.40 -11.16
CA LEU A 29 1.13 -16.11 -10.91
C LEU A 29 1.31 -14.95 -9.93
N LYS A 30 0.49 -13.90 -10.03
CA LYS A 30 0.47 -12.81 -9.04
C LYS A 30 0.16 -13.33 -7.65
N GLN A 31 -0.88 -14.13 -7.52
CA GLN A 31 -1.26 -14.72 -6.23
C GLN A 31 -0.14 -15.60 -5.65
N GLN A 32 0.53 -16.41 -6.47
CA GLN A 32 1.66 -17.23 -6.03
C GLN A 32 2.86 -16.38 -5.55
N ILE A 33 3.10 -15.25 -6.19
CA ILE A 33 4.14 -14.30 -5.76
C ILE A 33 3.70 -13.63 -4.45
N GLU A 34 2.48 -13.13 -4.38
CA GLU A 34 1.95 -12.39 -3.23
C GLU A 34 1.83 -13.24 -1.96
N CYS A 35 1.52 -14.55 -2.10
CA CYS A 35 1.50 -15.48 -0.98
C CYS A 35 2.88 -16.07 -0.64
N GLY A 36 3.93 -15.70 -1.40
CA GLY A 36 5.31 -16.11 -1.12
C GLY A 36 5.72 -17.48 -1.66
N THR A 37 4.91 -18.11 -2.53
CA THR A 37 5.31 -19.33 -3.25
C THR A 37 6.55 -19.06 -4.12
N TYR A 38 6.57 -17.90 -4.78
CA TYR A 38 7.77 -17.34 -5.43
C TYR A 38 8.16 -16.06 -4.71
N LYS A 39 9.39 -16.01 -4.19
CA LYS A 39 9.95 -14.88 -3.47
C LYS A 39 10.76 -13.99 -4.42
N LYS A 40 11.08 -12.76 -3.99
CA LYS A 40 12.00 -11.87 -4.71
C LYS A 40 13.33 -12.58 -4.98
N GLY A 41 13.75 -12.59 -6.24
CA GLY A 41 14.93 -13.27 -6.73
C GLY A 41 14.69 -14.69 -7.26
N ASP A 42 13.56 -15.34 -6.94
CA ASP A 42 13.21 -16.64 -7.50
C ASP A 42 12.88 -16.52 -9.00
N PHE A 43 13.19 -17.57 -9.75
CA PHE A 43 12.77 -17.66 -11.14
C PHE A 43 11.36 -18.24 -11.23
N LEU A 44 10.53 -17.60 -12.04
CA LEU A 44 9.24 -18.15 -12.43
C LEU A 44 9.45 -19.35 -13.39
N PRO A 45 8.48 -20.27 -13.47
CA PRO A 45 8.52 -21.35 -14.45
C PRO A 45 8.67 -20.78 -15.87
N THR A 46 9.39 -21.52 -16.70
CA THR A 46 9.58 -21.17 -18.11
C THR A 46 8.26 -21.15 -18.86
N GLN A 47 8.21 -20.44 -19.99
CA GLN A 47 7.00 -20.43 -20.83
C GLN A 47 6.60 -21.86 -21.24
N LYS A 48 7.57 -22.75 -21.47
CA LYS A 48 7.30 -24.16 -21.82
C LYS A 48 6.61 -24.90 -20.67
N GLU A 49 7.14 -24.79 -19.46
CA GLU A 49 6.55 -25.41 -18.26
C GLU A 49 5.14 -24.88 -17.98
N LEU A 50 4.91 -23.56 -18.15
CA LEU A 50 3.58 -22.96 -17.98
C LEU A 50 2.59 -23.44 -19.06
N MET A 51 3.03 -23.59 -20.31
CA MET A 51 2.22 -24.17 -21.39
C MET A 51 1.79 -25.58 -21.05
N GLU A 52 2.72 -26.43 -20.60
CA GLU A 52 2.46 -27.82 -20.23
C GLU A 52 1.57 -27.93 -18.99
N LYS A 53 1.88 -27.15 -17.94
CA LYS A 53 1.15 -27.20 -16.66
C LYS A 53 -0.31 -26.76 -16.77
N TYR A 54 -0.58 -25.72 -17.57
CA TYR A 54 -1.92 -25.11 -17.68
C TYR A 54 -2.62 -25.38 -19.03
N GLU A 55 -2.00 -26.19 -19.89
CA GLU A 55 -2.50 -26.52 -21.24
C GLU A 55 -2.86 -25.25 -22.06
N LEU A 56 -1.92 -24.30 -22.08
CA LEU A 56 -2.10 -23.01 -22.73
C LEU A 56 -1.25 -22.85 -23.99
N SER A 57 -1.71 -22.02 -24.92
CA SER A 57 -0.92 -21.66 -26.09
C SER A 57 0.26 -20.77 -25.71
N ARG A 58 1.33 -20.82 -26.53
CA ARG A 58 2.52 -19.98 -26.36
C ARG A 58 2.17 -18.47 -26.34
N VAL A 59 1.21 -18.06 -27.15
CA VAL A 59 0.78 -16.64 -27.21
C VAL A 59 0.12 -16.23 -25.90
N THR A 60 -0.75 -17.08 -25.34
CA THR A 60 -1.43 -16.84 -24.05
C THR A 60 -0.43 -16.71 -22.92
N VAL A 61 0.51 -17.67 -22.81
CA VAL A 61 1.54 -17.63 -21.77
C VAL A 61 2.45 -16.41 -21.92
N ARG A 62 2.88 -16.09 -23.15
CA ARG A 62 3.71 -14.90 -23.39
C ARG A 62 3.00 -13.61 -22.99
N GLN A 63 1.70 -13.48 -23.31
CA GLN A 63 0.91 -12.31 -22.92
C GLN A 63 0.84 -12.16 -21.39
N ALA A 64 0.54 -13.26 -20.67
CA ALA A 64 0.49 -13.24 -19.21
C ALA A 64 1.83 -12.84 -18.59
N MET A 65 2.95 -13.41 -19.09
CA MET A 65 4.29 -13.07 -18.62
C MET A 65 4.67 -11.61 -18.93
N THR A 66 4.27 -11.10 -20.11
CA THR A 66 4.48 -9.68 -20.46
C THR A 66 3.73 -8.76 -19.51
N ASN A 67 2.46 -9.05 -19.23
CA ASN A 67 1.65 -8.29 -18.29
C ASN A 67 2.25 -8.31 -16.87
N LEU A 68 2.75 -9.48 -16.43
CA LEU A 68 3.40 -9.63 -15.14
C LEU A 68 4.66 -8.75 -15.01
N VAL A 69 5.43 -8.63 -16.07
CA VAL A 69 6.59 -7.73 -16.14
C VAL A 69 6.17 -6.27 -16.16
N GLN A 70 5.19 -5.90 -16.99
CA GLN A 70 4.67 -4.53 -17.07
C GLN A 70 4.04 -4.08 -15.75
N SER A 71 3.41 -5.01 -15.03
CA SER A 71 2.83 -4.72 -13.72
C SER A 71 3.85 -4.74 -12.57
N GLY A 72 5.16 -4.93 -12.85
CA GLY A 72 6.23 -4.82 -11.86
C GLY A 72 6.33 -5.99 -10.89
N TYR A 73 5.76 -7.16 -11.22
CA TYR A 73 5.90 -8.37 -10.41
C TYR A 73 7.16 -9.16 -10.76
N ALA A 74 7.58 -9.10 -12.01
CA ALA A 74 8.71 -9.88 -12.49
C ALA A 74 9.55 -9.06 -13.47
N ARG A 75 10.76 -9.54 -13.76
CA ARG A 75 11.68 -8.96 -14.73
C ARG A 75 12.18 -10.06 -15.67
N ALA A 76 12.05 -9.83 -16.98
CA ALA A 76 12.59 -10.74 -17.98
C ALA A 76 14.09 -10.49 -18.17
N ARG A 77 14.90 -11.57 -18.08
CA ARG A 77 16.34 -11.55 -18.38
C ARG A 77 16.60 -12.41 -19.63
N ARG A 78 17.06 -11.74 -20.68
CA ARG A 78 17.34 -12.41 -21.96
C ARG A 78 18.30 -13.58 -21.78
N GLY A 79 17.91 -14.78 -22.22
CA GLY A 79 18.72 -16.00 -22.15
C GLY A 79 18.82 -16.66 -20.77
N ILE A 80 18.21 -16.06 -19.72
CA ILE A 80 18.29 -16.56 -18.34
C ILE A 80 16.93 -17.04 -17.86
N GLY A 81 15.91 -16.18 -17.99
CA GLY A 81 14.55 -16.48 -17.49
C GLY A 81 13.81 -15.22 -17.04
N THR A 82 12.76 -15.42 -16.27
CA THR A 82 11.99 -14.33 -15.65
C THR A 82 12.08 -14.47 -14.15
N ASP A 83 12.72 -13.49 -13.47
CA ASP A 83 12.86 -13.46 -12.02
C ASP A 83 11.80 -12.56 -11.38
N VAL A 84 11.36 -12.93 -10.17
CA VAL A 84 10.45 -12.14 -9.35
C VAL A 84 11.20 -10.93 -8.79
N VAL A 85 10.66 -9.74 -8.99
CA VAL A 85 11.18 -8.49 -8.42
C VAL A 85 10.22 -7.86 -7.41
N TYR A 86 9.01 -8.40 -7.34
CA TYR A 86 7.97 -7.94 -6.40
C TYR A 86 8.32 -8.31 -4.97
N GLU A 87 8.15 -7.35 -4.07
CA GLU A 87 8.27 -7.52 -2.63
C GLU A 87 7.20 -6.67 -1.95
N LYS A 88 6.54 -7.24 -0.93
CA LYS A 88 5.64 -6.44 -0.08
C LYS A 88 6.49 -5.50 0.75
N VAL A 89 6.04 -4.25 0.86
CA VAL A 89 6.64 -3.30 1.79
C VAL A 89 6.40 -3.79 3.21
N GLU A 90 7.47 -3.91 3.99
CA GLU A 90 7.44 -4.31 5.39
C GLU A 90 7.64 -3.08 6.27
N GLU A 91 6.69 -2.79 7.15
CA GLU A 91 6.82 -1.77 8.19
C GLU A 91 7.17 -2.44 9.51
N GLN A 92 8.23 -1.97 10.18
CA GLN A 92 8.58 -2.39 11.54
C GLN A 92 8.18 -1.30 12.54
N MET A 93 7.63 -1.71 13.69
CA MET A 93 7.25 -0.77 14.76
C MET A 93 8.48 -0.33 15.56
N GLU A 94 9.23 0.62 15.04
CA GLU A 94 10.31 1.29 15.76
C GLU A 94 9.96 2.76 16.02
N GLY A 95 9.19 3.03 17.09
CA GLY A 95 8.86 4.41 17.47
C GLY A 95 7.93 5.13 16.50
N VAL A 96 7.73 6.43 16.72
CA VAL A 96 6.91 7.27 15.83
C VAL A 96 7.80 7.92 14.79
N ILE A 97 8.01 7.23 13.70
CA ILE A 97 8.64 7.79 12.49
C ILE A 97 7.57 8.12 11.46
N SER A 98 7.86 9.09 10.59
CA SER A 98 6.97 9.38 9.48
C SER A 98 6.99 8.22 8.48
N PHE A 99 5.86 7.97 7.81
CA PHE A 99 5.80 6.98 6.72
C PHE A 99 6.86 7.22 5.62
N THR A 100 7.21 8.48 5.37
CA THR A 100 8.27 8.83 4.42
C THR A 100 9.66 8.39 4.89
N GLU A 101 9.97 8.61 6.17
CA GLU A 101 11.25 8.17 6.76
C GLU A 101 11.35 6.65 6.80
N GLU A 102 10.25 5.98 7.10
CA GLU A 102 10.16 4.54 7.10
C GLU A 102 10.42 3.94 5.70
N MET A 103 9.75 4.46 4.68
CA MET A 103 9.98 4.02 3.30
C MET A 103 11.43 4.28 2.85
N LYS A 104 12.04 5.38 3.27
CA LYS A 104 13.46 5.68 3.00
C LYS A 104 14.40 4.64 3.65
N LYS A 105 14.11 4.15 4.87
CA LYS A 105 14.88 3.05 5.49
C LYS A 105 14.87 1.77 4.64
N HIS A 106 13.77 1.51 3.95
CA HIS A 106 13.61 0.37 3.03
C HIS A 106 14.08 0.65 1.60
N HIS A 107 14.73 1.80 1.34
CA HIS A 107 15.17 2.23 0.00
C HIS A 107 14.02 2.30 -1.02
N ILE A 108 12.81 2.65 -0.55
CA ILE A 108 11.62 2.80 -1.37
C ILE A 108 11.37 4.29 -1.58
N GLU A 109 11.49 4.71 -2.84
CA GLU A 109 11.12 6.06 -3.24
C GLU A 109 9.60 6.19 -3.33
N MET A 110 9.07 7.18 -2.63
CA MET A 110 7.64 7.49 -2.59
C MET A 110 7.37 8.80 -3.32
N GLN A 111 6.32 8.82 -4.11
CA GLN A 111 5.83 10.01 -4.78
C GLN A 111 4.39 10.30 -4.35
N THR A 112 4.12 11.50 -3.86
CA THR A 112 2.75 11.95 -3.60
C THR A 112 2.09 12.33 -4.93
N THR A 113 1.03 11.62 -5.31
CA THR A 113 0.32 11.82 -6.59
C THR A 113 -1.04 12.49 -6.42
N TYR A 114 -1.53 12.56 -5.21
CA TYR A 114 -2.69 13.34 -4.80
C TYR A 114 -2.46 13.94 -3.42
N CYS A 115 -2.76 15.22 -3.28
CA CYS A 115 -2.64 15.96 -2.02
C CYS A 115 -3.74 17.02 -1.96
N LYS A 116 -4.49 17.05 -0.85
CA LYS A 116 -5.52 18.07 -0.59
C LYS A 116 -5.54 18.37 0.89
N MET A 117 -5.39 19.66 1.25
CA MET A 117 -5.53 20.17 2.61
C MET A 117 -6.77 21.06 2.68
N GLU A 118 -7.57 20.87 3.71
CA GLU A 118 -8.77 21.66 3.97
C GLU A 118 -8.90 21.94 5.47
N LEU A 119 -9.46 23.09 5.82
CA LEU A 119 -9.95 23.37 7.17
C LEU A 119 -11.43 22.99 7.22
N ILE A 120 -11.80 22.06 8.11
CA ILE A 120 -13.14 21.49 8.18
C ILE A 120 -13.70 21.52 9.60
N SER A 121 -15.02 21.44 9.72
CA SER A 121 -15.67 21.07 10.98
C SER A 121 -15.56 19.56 11.17
N PRO A 122 -15.06 19.08 12.33
CA PRO A 122 -14.88 17.66 12.56
C PRO A 122 -16.24 16.96 12.76
N GLY A 123 -16.34 15.72 12.26
CA GLY A 123 -17.40 14.82 12.69
C GLY A 123 -17.12 14.26 14.11
N GLU A 124 -18.11 13.62 14.72
CA GLU A 124 -18.02 13.10 16.11
C GLU A 124 -16.79 12.22 16.37
N THR A 125 -16.49 11.30 15.45
CA THR A 125 -15.33 10.41 15.58
C THR A 125 -14.01 11.18 15.56
N VAL A 126 -13.86 12.13 14.64
CA VAL A 126 -12.66 12.97 14.53
C VAL A 126 -12.50 13.86 15.75
N ALA A 127 -13.58 14.55 16.17
CA ALA A 127 -13.56 15.42 17.34
C ALA A 127 -13.15 14.67 18.62
N ARG A 128 -13.73 13.47 18.82
CA ARG A 128 -13.38 12.59 19.94
C ARG A 128 -11.92 12.13 19.86
N SER A 129 -11.47 11.72 18.69
CA SER A 129 -10.10 11.24 18.50
C SER A 129 -9.05 12.34 18.64
N LEU A 130 -9.34 13.56 18.21
CA LEU A 130 -8.49 14.72 18.42
C LEU A 130 -8.65 15.35 19.82
N GLN A 131 -9.66 14.93 20.60
CA GLN A 131 -10.00 15.55 21.89
C GLN A 131 -10.26 17.07 21.74
N ILE A 132 -11.12 17.42 20.77
CA ILE A 132 -11.59 18.80 20.52
C ILE A 132 -13.12 18.86 20.53
N PRO A 133 -13.72 20.03 20.80
CA PRO A 133 -15.15 20.23 20.62
C PRO A 133 -15.58 20.09 19.15
N LEU A 134 -16.82 19.69 18.89
CA LEU A 134 -17.39 19.66 17.54
C LEU A 134 -17.40 21.01 16.82
N THR A 135 -17.37 22.10 17.60
CA THR A 135 -17.35 23.47 17.10
C THR A 135 -15.94 23.96 16.73
N GLU A 136 -14.92 23.24 17.14
CA GLU A 136 -13.53 23.62 16.86
C GLU A 136 -13.08 23.01 15.52
N PRO A 137 -12.68 23.85 14.52
CA PRO A 137 -12.24 23.33 13.24
C PRO A 137 -10.90 22.60 13.36
N CYS A 138 -10.70 21.61 12.46
CA CYS A 138 -9.44 20.90 12.32
C CYS A 138 -9.00 20.88 10.86
N TYR A 139 -7.72 20.69 10.62
CA TYR A 139 -7.21 20.44 9.28
C TYR A 139 -7.45 18.99 8.87
N CYS A 140 -7.81 18.79 7.59
CA CYS A 140 -7.95 17.48 6.97
C CYS A 140 -7.02 17.40 5.75
N LEU A 141 -6.00 16.58 5.84
CA LEU A 141 -5.04 16.34 4.78
C LEU A 141 -5.27 14.94 4.17
N LYS A 142 -5.69 14.90 2.91
CA LYS A 142 -5.85 13.67 2.12
C LYS A 142 -4.69 13.52 1.15
N ARG A 143 -4.01 12.36 1.17
CA ARG A 143 -2.89 12.08 0.27
C ARG A 143 -2.94 10.67 -0.29
N VAL A 144 -2.58 10.53 -1.57
CA VAL A 144 -2.24 9.24 -2.18
C VAL A 144 -0.75 9.24 -2.48
N ARG A 145 -0.05 8.24 -2.00
CA ARG A 145 1.37 8.06 -2.26
C ARG A 145 1.63 6.76 -3.01
N ASN A 146 2.46 6.87 -4.04
CA ASN A 146 2.83 5.79 -4.93
C ASN A 146 4.24 5.31 -4.62
N ALA A 147 4.45 4.00 -4.77
CA ALA A 147 5.76 3.39 -4.87
C ALA A 147 5.81 2.57 -6.15
N VAL A 148 6.95 2.62 -6.86
CA VAL A 148 7.14 1.87 -8.13
C VAL A 148 5.97 2.10 -9.12
N GLY A 149 5.50 3.36 -9.21
CA GLY A 149 4.43 3.75 -10.13
C GLY A 149 3.01 3.32 -9.76
N LYS A 150 2.81 2.71 -8.58
CA LYS A 150 1.49 2.24 -8.11
C LYS A 150 1.09 2.90 -6.79
N PRO A 151 -0.21 3.19 -6.56
CA PRO A 151 -0.70 3.62 -5.26
C PRO A 151 -0.35 2.60 -4.18
N MET A 152 0.37 3.05 -3.15
CA MET A 152 0.79 2.23 -2.03
C MET A 152 -0.03 2.50 -0.78
N VAL A 153 -0.37 3.77 -0.55
CA VAL A 153 -1.15 4.18 0.61
C VAL A 153 -2.05 5.37 0.28
N TYR A 154 -3.28 5.32 0.76
CA TYR A 154 -4.17 6.48 0.87
C TYR A 154 -4.28 6.85 2.33
N THR A 155 -3.99 8.12 2.66
CA THR A 155 -4.04 8.63 4.03
C THR A 155 -5.05 9.76 4.16
N ILE A 156 -5.83 9.75 5.24
CA ILE A 156 -6.66 10.87 5.69
C ILE A 156 -6.12 11.25 7.07
N THR A 157 -5.50 12.41 7.17
CA THR A 157 -4.87 12.91 8.40
C THR A 157 -5.62 14.13 8.91
N TYR A 158 -6.09 14.08 10.13
CA TYR A 158 -6.72 15.19 10.83
C TYR A 158 -5.73 15.78 11.85
N LEU A 159 -5.54 17.11 11.82
CA LEU A 159 -4.63 17.81 12.71
C LEU A 159 -5.39 18.85 13.53
N LYS A 160 -5.07 18.96 14.83
CA LYS A 160 -5.55 20.10 15.64
C LYS A 160 -5.08 21.41 15.04
N LYS A 161 -5.96 22.41 15.03
CA LYS A 161 -5.63 23.77 14.60
C LYS A 161 -4.94 24.53 15.73
N ILE A 162 -3.67 24.23 15.97
CA ILE A 162 -2.83 24.92 16.95
C ILE A 162 -2.00 26.05 16.35
N CYS A 163 -1.91 26.12 15.04
CA CYS A 163 -1.30 27.19 14.25
C CYS A 163 -2.02 27.28 12.90
N GLU A 164 -1.72 28.31 12.12
CA GLU A 164 -2.20 28.39 10.75
C GLU A 164 -1.31 27.53 9.85
N LEU A 165 -1.95 26.61 9.12
CA LEU A 165 -1.31 25.79 8.10
C LEU A 165 -1.86 26.18 6.72
N PRO A 166 -1.02 26.29 5.68
CA PRO A 166 -1.47 26.60 4.33
C PRO A 166 -2.39 25.49 3.78
N THR A 167 -3.32 25.86 2.93
CA THR A 167 -4.22 24.90 2.25
C THR A 167 -3.69 24.47 0.89
N GLU A 168 -2.66 25.12 0.40
CA GLU A 168 -1.91 24.74 -0.80
C GLU A 168 -1.22 23.39 -0.58
N PRO A 169 -1.17 22.51 -1.59
CA PRO A 169 -0.65 21.14 -1.43
C PRO A 169 0.88 21.03 -1.31
N GLU A 170 1.63 22.03 -1.81
CA GLU A 170 3.08 21.99 -1.95
C GLU A 170 3.83 21.60 -0.67
N PRO A 171 3.53 22.17 0.51
CA PRO A 171 4.23 21.82 1.75
C PRO A 171 4.04 20.38 2.19
N TYR A 172 2.99 19.71 1.69
CA TYR A 172 2.60 18.36 2.12
C TYR A 172 2.94 17.26 1.10
N MET A 173 3.63 17.62 0.01
CA MET A 173 4.03 16.65 -1.01
C MET A 173 5.11 15.69 -0.51
N GLU A 174 5.90 16.12 0.46
CA GLU A 174 6.96 15.35 1.11
C GLU A 174 6.55 14.87 2.52
N SER A 175 7.48 14.91 3.49
CA SER A 175 7.24 14.50 4.86
C SER A 175 6.46 15.55 5.66
N LEU A 176 5.22 15.23 6.06
CA LEU A 176 4.41 16.08 6.93
C LEU A 176 5.12 16.38 8.25
N TYR A 177 5.72 15.38 8.90
CA TYR A 177 6.36 15.58 10.20
C TYR A 177 7.63 16.43 10.09
N GLN A 178 8.36 16.30 8.99
CA GLN A 178 9.50 17.17 8.72
C GLN A 178 9.05 18.61 8.56
N TYR A 179 8.04 18.87 7.73
CA TYR A 179 7.46 20.18 7.52
C TYR A 179 6.96 20.80 8.84
N LEU A 180 6.19 20.06 9.64
CA LEU A 180 5.69 20.53 10.93
C LEU A 180 6.81 20.88 11.91
N ARG A 181 7.87 20.11 11.92
CA ARG A 181 9.05 20.33 12.77
C ARG A 181 9.85 21.56 12.34
N GLU A 182 10.15 21.67 11.05
CA GLU A 182 11.05 22.69 10.51
C GLU A 182 10.38 24.08 10.43
N GLU A 183 9.13 24.12 9.98
CA GLU A 183 8.42 25.38 9.76
C GLU A 183 7.58 25.84 10.97
N HIS A 184 7.13 24.92 11.80
CA HIS A 184 6.21 25.24 12.91
C HIS A 184 6.72 24.84 14.29
N GLY A 185 7.90 24.21 14.40
CA GLY A 185 8.44 23.75 15.68
C GLY A 185 7.56 22.69 16.38
N ILE A 186 6.74 21.96 15.61
CA ILE A 186 5.83 20.94 16.13
C ILE A 186 6.55 19.58 16.10
N TYR A 187 6.76 19.03 17.28
CA TYR A 187 7.43 17.73 17.48
C TYR A 187 6.41 16.69 17.94
N ILE A 188 6.44 15.53 17.30
CA ILE A 188 5.68 14.35 17.72
C ILE A 188 6.58 13.50 18.62
N GLU A 189 6.11 13.23 19.84
CA GLU A 189 6.90 12.47 20.84
C GLU A 189 6.50 10.99 20.88
N SER A 190 5.21 10.70 20.73
CA SER A 190 4.69 9.35 20.80
C SER A 190 3.46 9.16 19.92
N GLY A 191 3.07 7.91 19.71
CA GLY A 191 1.90 7.56 18.93
C GLY A 191 1.27 6.26 19.42
N ARG A 192 0.02 6.08 19.05
CA ARG A 192 -0.74 4.83 19.26
C ARG A 192 -1.32 4.41 17.92
N ASP A 193 -1.00 3.21 17.50
CA ASP A 193 -1.56 2.60 16.30
C ASP A 193 -2.60 1.54 16.66
N THR A 194 -3.69 1.53 15.90
CA THR A 194 -4.68 0.46 15.87
C THR A 194 -4.71 -0.13 14.47
N LEU A 195 -4.71 -1.44 14.37
CA LEU A 195 -4.57 -2.18 13.11
C LEU A 195 -5.83 -3.00 12.86
N GLU A 196 -6.38 -2.89 11.66
CA GLU A 196 -7.60 -3.59 11.25
C GLU A 196 -7.47 -4.07 9.80
N ALA A 197 -8.30 -5.03 9.42
CA ALA A 197 -8.46 -5.49 8.05
C ALA A 197 -9.92 -5.34 7.62
N ALA A 198 -10.16 -4.88 6.40
CA ALA A 198 -11.51 -4.69 5.86
C ALA A 198 -11.51 -4.83 4.33
N LEU A 199 -12.70 -4.78 3.74
CA LEU A 199 -12.87 -4.50 2.31
C LEU A 199 -12.92 -2.98 2.08
N PRO A 200 -12.43 -2.49 0.92
CA PRO A 200 -12.32 -1.05 0.66
C PRO A 200 -13.69 -0.42 0.37
N SER A 201 -13.92 0.77 0.90
CA SER A 201 -15.02 1.64 0.44
C SER A 201 -14.76 2.12 -1.00
N GLU A 202 -15.78 2.64 -1.68
CA GLU A 202 -15.62 3.21 -3.04
C GLU A 202 -14.57 4.31 -3.11
N GLU A 203 -14.46 5.17 -2.09
CA GLU A 203 -13.44 6.21 -2.00
C GLU A 203 -12.03 5.60 -2.00
N VAL A 204 -11.82 4.57 -1.18
CA VAL A 204 -10.54 3.86 -1.06
C VAL A 204 -10.20 3.10 -2.35
N GLN A 205 -11.20 2.43 -2.97
CA GLN A 205 -11.01 1.77 -4.26
C GLN A 205 -10.50 2.73 -5.34
N LYS A 206 -11.14 3.89 -5.46
CA LYS A 206 -10.75 4.93 -6.42
C LYS A 206 -9.35 5.48 -6.13
N ALA A 207 -9.06 5.80 -4.87
CA ALA A 207 -7.78 6.36 -4.47
C ALA A 207 -6.62 5.39 -4.69
N LEU A 208 -6.77 4.12 -4.33
CA LEU A 208 -5.75 3.09 -4.43
C LEU A 208 -5.74 2.35 -5.77
N LYS A 209 -6.73 2.59 -6.64
CA LYS A 209 -6.94 1.88 -7.91
C LYS A 209 -6.96 0.36 -7.70
N ILE A 210 -7.82 -0.09 -6.80
CA ILE A 210 -8.06 -1.49 -6.45
C ILE A 210 -9.52 -1.84 -6.64
N ASP A 211 -9.82 -3.14 -6.77
CA ASP A 211 -11.19 -3.64 -6.83
C ASP A 211 -11.83 -3.81 -5.44
N ALA A 212 -13.15 -4.00 -5.41
CA ALA A 212 -13.93 -4.16 -4.19
C ALA A 212 -13.60 -5.44 -3.39
N GLN A 213 -13.00 -6.44 -4.02
CA GLN A 213 -12.64 -7.72 -3.41
C GLN A 213 -11.23 -7.70 -2.80
N MET A 214 -10.43 -6.68 -3.09
CA MET A 214 -9.07 -6.54 -2.57
C MET A 214 -9.12 -6.21 -1.07
N PRO A 215 -8.69 -7.12 -0.17
CA PRO A 215 -8.59 -6.78 1.24
C PRO A 215 -7.61 -5.63 1.45
N ILE A 216 -7.96 -4.73 2.35
CA ILE A 216 -7.10 -3.63 2.77
C ILE A 216 -6.67 -3.81 4.21
N PHE A 217 -5.45 -3.39 4.50
CA PHE A 217 -4.96 -3.17 5.84
C PHE A 217 -5.20 -1.70 6.21
N ILE A 218 -5.78 -1.47 7.39
CA ILE A 218 -6.08 -0.13 7.89
C ILE A 218 -5.24 0.08 9.14
N ARG A 219 -4.48 1.18 9.16
CA ARG A 219 -3.80 1.67 10.36
C ARG A 219 -4.42 3.00 10.77
N THR A 220 -5.01 3.04 11.95
CA THR A 220 -5.46 4.27 12.60
C THR A 220 -4.41 4.71 13.61
N ARG A 221 -3.90 5.93 13.47
CA ARG A 221 -2.85 6.48 14.34
C ARG A 221 -3.34 7.71 15.08
N GLN A 222 -3.09 7.77 16.38
CA GLN A 222 -3.11 9.00 17.15
C GLN A 222 -1.67 9.35 17.52
N THR A 223 -1.27 10.61 17.34
CA THR A 223 0.03 11.08 17.79
C THR A 223 -0.10 12.13 18.87
N PHE A 224 0.93 12.16 19.71
CA PHE A 224 0.96 13.00 20.89
C PHE A 224 2.19 13.90 20.86
N ARG A 225 1.98 15.15 21.25
CA ARG A 225 3.01 16.15 21.54
C ARG A 225 3.49 16.00 22.98
N LYS A 226 4.48 16.82 23.34
CA LYS A 226 5.00 16.90 24.70
C LYS A 226 3.90 17.10 25.72
N GLY A 227 3.92 16.28 26.76
CA GLY A 227 2.89 16.27 27.79
C GLY A 227 1.67 15.41 27.49
N GLY A 228 1.69 14.61 26.41
CA GLY A 228 0.61 13.67 26.07
C GLY A 228 -0.60 14.33 25.38
N GLU A 229 -0.44 15.54 24.88
CA GLU A 229 -1.50 16.23 24.12
C GLU A 229 -1.69 15.59 22.74
N VAL A 230 -2.90 15.18 22.40
CA VAL A 230 -3.23 14.67 21.07
C VAL A 230 -3.08 15.80 20.06
N PHE A 231 -2.35 15.54 18.97
CA PHE A 231 -2.17 16.49 17.87
C PHE A 231 -2.74 16.00 16.55
N GLU A 232 -2.60 14.73 16.27
CA GLU A 232 -3.02 14.12 15.00
C GLU A 232 -3.89 12.90 15.24
N TYR A 233 -4.85 12.70 14.35
CA TYR A 233 -5.59 11.47 14.13
C TYR A 233 -5.56 11.14 12.66
N SER A 234 -4.97 10.02 12.27
CA SER A 234 -4.85 9.64 10.88
C SER A 234 -5.33 8.22 10.60
N ILE A 235 -5.88 8.02 9.41
CA ILE A 235 -6.34 6.74 8.89
C ILE A 235 -5.55 6.45 7.61
N CYS A 236 -4.81 5.36 7.61
CA CYS A 236 -3.99 4.93 6.49
C CYS A 236 -4.56 3.63 5.92
N TYR A 237 -4.85 3.62 4.63
CA TYR A 237 -5.38 2.48 3.89
C TYR A 237 -4.29 1.91 2.98
N TYR A 238 -3.98 0.63 3.13
CA TYR A 238 -2.96 -0.07 2.35
C TYR A 238 -3.57 -1.26 1.61
N PRO A 239 -3.28 -1.48 0.32
CA PRO A 239 -3.68 -2.71 -0.34
C PRO A 239 -2.99 -3.91 0.30
N GLY A 240 -3.77 -4.93 0.71
CA GLY A 240 -3.24 -6.09 1.44
C GLY A 240 -2.21 -6.91 0.67
N ASN A 241 -2.20 -6.81 -0.64
CA ASN A 241 -1.21 -7.46 -1.49
C ASN A 241 0.11 -6.65 -1.67
N ARG A 242 0.18 -5.39 -1.20
CA ARG A 242 1.35 -4.51 -1.38
C ARG A 242 2.06 -4.15 -0.08
N TYR A 243 1.42 -4.44 1.06
CA TYR A 243 1.89 -3.99 2.36
C TYR A 243 1.77 -5.09 3.41
N LYS A 244 2.74 -5.22 4.29
CA LYS A 244 2.70 -6.07 5.49
C LYS A 244 3.22 -5.27 6.68
N TYR A 245 2.80 -5.65 7.86
CA TYR A 245 3.19 -5.04 9.11
C TYR A 245 3.86 -6.09 9.99
N THR A 246 5.08 -5.82 10.44
CA THR A 246 5.85 -6.74 11.29
C THR A 246 6.06 -6.09 12.66
N VAL A 247 5.83 -6.85 13.72
CA VAL A 247 6.08 -6.45 15.10
C VAL A 247 7.06 -7.45 15.70
N GLU A 248 8.17 -6.96 16.25
CA GLU A 248 9.05 -7.76 17.09
C GLU A 248 8.56 -7.65 18.55
N LEU A 249 8.40 -8.80 19.25
CA LEU A 249 7.85 -8.91 20.59
C LEU A 249 8.94 -9.24 21.60
#